data_9e2d855a678dba1a58dd854d0304cc85
#
_entry.id   9e2d855a678dba1a58dd854d0304cc85
#
_cell.length_a   1.000
_cell.length_b   1.000
_cell.length_c   1.000
_cell.angle_alpha   90.00
_cell.angle_beta   90.00
_cell.angle_gamma   90.00
#
_symmetry.space_group_name_H-M   'P 1'
#
loop_
_entity.id
_entity.type
_entity.pdbx_description
1 polymer ?
#
loop_
_entity_poly.entity_id
_entity_poly.type
_entity_poly.pdbx_seq_one_letter_code
_entity_poly.pdbx_strand_id
1 'polypeptide(L)'
;MKVCVYGAGVIGGILASACERAGHEVSVIARGAHLDAIKSRGLVVEAPGYKALTHPPASQDPADFGPQDLVFVTTKTPALPDVARAIGPLLGPQTQVAFSVNGIFWFYGDRLAASGQTGVDCSRLDPHGLLRKTFDL
;
A
#
# COMPACT_ATOMS: atom_id res chain seq x y z
N MET A 1 9.40 -6.75 -12.17
CA MET A 1 9.43 -5.72 -11.12
C MET A 1 9.14 -6.41 -9.78
N LYS A 2 9.77 -5.91 -8.71
CA LYS A 2 9.42 -6.27 -7.33
C LYS A 2 8.28 -5.37 -6.86
N VAL A 3 7.15 -5.97 -6.53
CA VAL A 3 5.93 -5.24 -6.14
C VAL A 3 5.51 -5.68 -4.75
N CYS A 4 5.37 -4.74 -3.83
CA CYS A 4 4.77 -5.03 -2.52
C CYS A 4 3.36 -4.44 -2.42
N VAL A 5 2.41 -5.24 -1.97
CA VAL A 5 1.07 -4.77 -1.64
C VAL A 5 0.94 -4.64 -0.13
N TYR A 6 0.93 -3.40 0.36
CA TYR A 6 0.79 -3.10 1.78
C TYR A 6 -0.69 -3.02 2.17
N GLY A 7 -1.22 -4.15 2.64
CA GLY A 7 -2.62 -4.34 3.00
C GLY A 7 -3.38 -5.24 2.03
N ALA A 8 -3.54 -6.52 2.37
CA ALA A 8 -4.19 -7.53 1.53
C ALA A 8 -5.73 -7.56 1.69
N GLY A 9 -6.37 -6.41 1.85
CA GLY A 9 -7.84 -6.30 1.77
C GLY A 9 -8.35 -6.63 0.36
N VAL A 10 -9.61 -6.33 0.09
CA VAL A 10 -10.24 -6.61 -1.22
C VAL A 10 -9.42 -6.00 -2.36
N ILE A 11 -9.12 -4.70 -2.29
CA ILE A 11 -8.37 -4.00 -3.34
C ILE A 11 -6.94 -4.51 -3.43
N GLY A 12 -6.25 -4.64 -2.29
CA GLY A 12 -4.88 -5.17 -2.26
C GLY A 12 -4.79 -6.59 -2.79
N GLY A 13 -5.74 -7.44 -2.47
CA GLY A 13 -5.81 -8.81 -2.99
C GLY A 13 -5.95 -8.85 -4.52
N ILE A 14 -6.82 -7.99 -5.07
CA ILE A 14 -6.99 -7.87 -6.53
C ILE A 14 -5.68 -7.42 -7.19
N LEU A 15 -5.04 -6.38 -6.66
CA LEU A 15 -3.78 -5.85 -7.20
C LEU A 15 -2.66 -6.89 -7.11
N ALA A 16 -2.48 -7.55 -5.96
CA ALA A 16 -1.48 -8.58 -5.78
C ALA A 16 -1.66 -9.72 -6.78
N SER A 17 -2.87 -10.25 -6.88
CA SER A 17 -3.19 -11.34 -7.82
C SER A 17 -2.98 -10.91 -9.29
N ALA A 18 -3.36 -9.70 -9.65
CA ALA A 18 -3.18 -9.19 -11.01
C ALA A 18 -1.69 -9.02 -11.36
N CYS A 19 -0.89 -8.45 -10.46
CA CYS A 19 0.55 -8.28 -10.66
C CYS A 19 1.28 -9.63 -10.75
N GLU A 20 0.96 -10.61 -9.90
CA GLU A 20 1.56 -11.93 -9.94
C GLU A 20 1.25 -12.65 -11.26
N ARG A 21 0.00 -12.58 -11.71
CA ARG A 21 -0.41 -13.14 -13.01
C ARG A 21 0.23 -12.45 -14.21
N ALA A 22 0.60 -11.19 -14.06
CA ALA A 22 1.37 -10.43 -15.07
C ALA A 22 2.87 -10.75 -15.05
N GLY A 23 3.32 -11.68 -14.19
CA GLY A 23 4.71 -12.13 -14.11
C GLY A 23 5.61 -11.24 -13.26
N HIS A 24 5.05 -10.44 -12.35
CA HIS A 24 5.83 -9.65 -11.39
C HIS A 24 6.14 -10.49 -10.14
N GLU A 25 7.25 -10.16 -9.48
CA GLU A 25 7.62 -10.68 -8.17
C GLU A 25 6.80 -9.93 -7.11
N VAL A 26 5.78 -10.58 -6.55
CA VAL A 26 4.83 -9.94 -5.63
C VAL A 26 5.05 -10.40 -4.21
N SER A 27 5.05 -9.45 -3.27
CA SER A 27 4.99 -9.69 -1.83
C SER A 27 3.80 -8.96 -1.20
N VAL A 28 3.36 -9.42 -0.04
CA VAL A 28 2.16 -8.88 0.61
C VAL A 28 2.41 -8.61 2.09
N ILE A 29 2.09 -7.40 2.54
CA ILE A 29 2.01 -7.08 3.97
C ILE A 29 0.57 -7.27 4.45
N ALA A 30 0.40 -8.20 5.37
CA ALA A 30 -0.87 -8.50 6.03
C ALA A 30 -0.64 -8.82 7.50
N ARG A 31 -1.69 -8.90 8.30
CA ARG A 31 -1.58 -9.18 9.74
C ARG A 31 -2.72 -10.06 10.27
N GLY A 32 -2.45 -10.69 11.43
CA GLY A 32 -3.42 -11.52 12.14
C GLY A 32 -3.95 -12.67 11.29
N ALA A 33 -5.18 -13.08 11.54
CA ALA A 33 -5.81 -14.24 10.90
C ALA A 33 -5.81 -14.17 9.36
N HIS A 34 -5.77 -12.95 8.78
CA HIS A 34 -5.69 -12.79 7.33
C HIS A 34 -4.31 -13.19 6.79
N LEU A 35 -3.24 -12.80 7.48
CA LEU A 35 -1.89 -13.24 7.15
C LEU A 35 -1.77 -14.78 7.23
N ASP A 36 -2.29 -15.38 8.31
CA ASP A 36 -2.28 -16.83 8.50
C ASP A 36 -3.03 -17.56 7.39
N ALA A 37 -4.15 -16.98 6.96
CA ALA A 37 -4.93 -17.52 5.84
C ALA A 37 -4.16 -17.45 4.51
N ILE A 38 -3.47 -16.35 4.21
CA ILE A 38 -2.65 -16.20 3.00
C ILE A 38 -1.50 -17.22 3.03
N LYS A 39 -0.80 -17.34 4.15
CA LYS A 39 0.31 -18.29 4.31
C LYS A 39 -0.12 -19.74 4.14
N SER A 40 -1.28 -20.11 4.66
CA SER A 40 -1.75 -21.50 4.67
C SER A 40 -2.49 -21.90 3.40
N ARG A 41 -3.25 -21.00 2.78
CA ARG A 41 -4.18 -21.33 1.68
C ARG A 41 -3.93 -20.51 0.41
N GLY A 42 -3.02 -19.55 0.46
CA GLY A 42 -2.82 -18.57 -0.62
C GLY A 42 -3.82 -17.43 -0.56
N LEU A 43 -3.64 -16.50 -1.49
CA LEU A 43 -4.49 -15.33 -1.69
C LEU A 43 -5.56 -15.68 -2.72
N VAL A 44 -6.81 -15.75 -2.27
CA VAL A 44 -7.97 -16.03 -3.12
C VAL A 44 -8.67 -14.74 -3.46
N VAL A 45 -8.85 -14.48 -4.75
CA VAL A 45 -9.69 -13.40 -5.28
C VAL A 45 -10.87 -14.04 -5.99
N GLU A 46 -12.09 -13.71 -5.55
CA GLU A 46 -13.31 -14.25 -6.12
C GLU A 46 -14.31 -13.13 -6.42
N ALA A 47 -14.82 -13.11 -7.64
CA ALA A 47 -15.85 -12.20 -8.12
C ALA A 47 -16.75 -12.95 -9.11
N PRO A 48 -17.93 -12.43 -9.47
CA PRO A 48 -18.78 -13.06 -10.47
C PRO A 48 -18.02 -13.35 -11.77
N GLY A 49 -17.92 -14.64 -12.13
CA GLY A 49 -17.20 -15.07 -13.34
C GLY A 49 -15.67 -15.04 -13.26
N TYR A 50 -15.09 -14.74 -12.11
CA TYR A 50 -13.65 -14.67 -11.94
C TYR A 50 -13.22 -15.29 -10.60
N LYS A 51 -12.24 -16.20 -10.66
CA LYS A 51 -11.58 -16.76 -9.49
C LYS A 51 -10.09 -16.90 -9.77
N ALA A 52 -9.27 -16.39 -8.86
CA ALA A 52 -7.83 -16.57 -8.90
C ALA A 52 -7.32 -16.99 -7.52
N LEU A 53 -6.35 -17.90 -7.55
CA LEU A 53 -5.58 -18.32 -6.37
C LEU A 53 -4.12 -18.04 -6.70
N THR A 54 -3.45 -17.30 -5.83
CA THR A 54 -2.03 -16.97 -5.93
C THR A 54 -1.35 -17.21 -4.59
N HIS A 55 -0.02 -17.36 -4.57
CA HIS A 55 0.74 -17.67 -3.36
C HIS A 55 1.90 -16.70 -3.15
N PRO A 56 1.65 -15.38 -3.08
CA PRO A 56 2.70 -14.41 -2.82
C PRO A 56 3.29 -14.62 -1.42
N PRO A 57 4.60 -14.45 -1.24
CA PRO A 57 5.19 -14.32 0.08
C PRO A 57 4.45 -13.25 0.89
N ALA A 58 4.10 -13.59 2.13
CA ALA A 58 3.32 -12.70 2.99
C ALA A 58 3.95 -12.57 4.37
N SER A 59 4.03 -11.35 4.88
CA SER A 59 4.54 -11.03 6.22
C SER A 59 3.76 -9.89 6.87
N GLN A 60 3.91 -9.73 8.17
CA GLN A 60 3.49 -8.52 8.87
C GLN A 60 4.64 -7.50 8.98
N ASP A 61 5.89 -7.94 8.78
CA ASP A 61 7.08 -7.10 8.86
C ASP A 61 7.57 -6.72 7.45
N PRO A 62 7.57 -5.42 7.08
CA PRO A 62 8.12 -4.96 5.81
C PRO A 62 9.61 -5.30 5.62
N ALA A 63 10.38 -5.44 6.70
CA ALA A 63 11.81 -5.76 6.63
C ALA A 63 12.09 -7.13 6.00
N ASP A 64 11.12 -8.05 6.00
CA ASP A 64 11.26 -9.38 5.40
C ASP A 64 11.43 -9.31 3.86
N PHE A 65 11.06 -8.21 3.22
CA PHE A 65 11.05 -8.11 1.75
C PHE A 65 12.09 -7.17 1.16
N GLY A 66 12.62 -6.22 1.96
CA GLY A 66 13.57 -5.21 1.50
C GLY A 66 13.02 -4.27 0.41
N PRO A 67 13.88 -3.47 -0.25
CA PRO A 67 13.46 -2.46 -1.21
C PRO A 67 12.71 -3.05 -2.41
N GLN A 68 11.65 -2.36 -2.82
CA GLN A 68 10.73 -2.72 -3.90
C GLN A 68 10.83 -1.71 -5.04
N ASP A 69 10.40 -2.10 -6.24
CA ASP A 69 10.23 -1.16 -7.36
C ASP A 69 8.93 -0.35 -7.20
N LEU A 70 7.87 -1.03 -6.71
CA LEU A 70 6.55 -0.43 -6.52
C LEU A 70 5.92 -0.94 -5.22
N VAL A 71 5.38 -0.03 -4.43
CA VAL A 71 4.57 -0.35 -3.25
C VAL A 71 3.16 0.19 -3.43
N PHE A 72 2.18 -0.70 -3.45
CA PHE A 72 0.76 -0.32 -3.35
C PHE A 72 0.34 -0.23 -1.90
N VAL A 73 -0.06 0.94 -1.43
CA VAL A 73 -0.66 1.12 -0.10
C VAL A 73 -2.17 1.06 -0.24
N THR A 74 -2.77 -0.03 0.24
CA THR A 74 -4.20 -0.34 0.10
C THR A 74 -4.90 -0.50 1.45
N THR A 75 -4.29 -0.01 2.51
CA THR A 75 -4.87 0.02 3.85
C THR A 75 -5.97 1.08 3.94
N LYS A 76 -6.78 1.02 5.00
CA LYS A 76 -7.72 2.12 5.29
C LYS A 76 -6.95 3.36 5.74
N THR A 77 -7.44 4.54 5.39
CA THR A 77 -6.81 5.84 5.70
C THR A 77 -6.35 6.01 7.17
N PRO A 78 -7.10 5.58 8.19
CA PRO A 78 -6.64 5.68 9.58
C PRO A 78 -5.37 4.88 9.90
N ALA A 79 -5.01 3.90 9.08
CA ALA A 79 -3.79 3.11 9.25
C ALA A 79 -2.54 3.74 8.59
N LEU A 80 -2.68 4.82 7.83
CA LEU A 80 -1.55 5.45 7.12
C LEU A 80 -0.41 5.89 8.05
N PRO A 81 -0.65 6.43 9.25
CA PRO A 81 0.45 6.74 10.17
C PRO A 81 1.27 5.51 10.59
N ASP A 82 0.64 4.34 10.77
CA ASP A 82 1.34 3.10 11.09
C ASP A 82 2.12 2.57 9.88
N VAL A 83 1.53 2.68 8.68
CA VAL A 83 2.23 2.38 7.43
C VAL A 83 3.47 3.26 7.29
N ALA A 84 3.34 4.57 7.50
CA ALA A 84 4.47 5.50 7.40
C ALA A 84 5.61 5.18 8.37
N ARG A 85 5.31 4.71 9.58
CA ARG A 85 6.34 4.29 10.54
C ARG A 85 7.09 3.02 10.13
N ALA A 86 6.42 2.12 9.42
CA ALA A 86 6.93 0.78 9.14
C ALA A 86 7.44 0.58 7.70
N ILE A 87 7.04 1.40 6.74
CA ILE A 87 7.27 1.18 5.31
C ILE A 87 8.74 1.34 4.88
N GLY A 88 9.57 2.01 5.70
CA GLY A 88 10.95 2.34 5.36
C GLY A 88 11.76 1.22 4.71
N PRO A 89 11.75 -0.02 5.22
CA PRO A 89 12.48 -1.13 4.61
C PRO A 89 12.10 -1.46 3.17
N LEU A 90 10.87 -1.12 2.73
CA LEU A 90 10.41 -1.33 1.36
C LEU A 90 10.85 -0.22 0.40
N LEU A 91 11.32 0.92 0.93
CA LEU A 91 11.65 2.09 0.15
C LEU A 91 13.13 2.10 -0.21
N GLY A 92 13.42 2.16 -1.50
CA GLY A 92 14.73 2.43 -2.06
C GLY A 92 14.71 3.73 -2.88
N PRO A 93 15.86 4.15 -3.43
CA PRO A 93 15.97 5.43 -4.17
C PRO A 93 15.06 5.55 -5.39
N GLN A 94 14.60 4.42 -5.94
CA GLN A 94 13.77 4.35 -7.14
C GLN A 94 12.37 3.81 -6.85
N THR A 95 12.04 3.52 -5.59
CA THR A 95 10.74 2.95 -5.24
C THR A 95 9.61 3.95 -5.49
N GLN A 96 8.62 3.51 -6.25
CA GLN A 96 7.38 4.25 -6.41
C GLN A 96 6.35 3.79 -5.37
N VAL A 97 5.59 4.73 -4.81
CA VAL A 97 4.50 4.41 -3.88
C VAL A 97 3.18 4.87 -4.48
N ALA A 98 2.25 3.93 -4.65
CA ALA A 98 0.92 4.19 -5.17
C ALA A 98 -0.12 3.97 -4.07
N PHE A 99 -0.90 5.01 -3.77
CA PHE A 99 -1.97 4.93 -2.77
C PHE A 99 -3.30 4.57 -3.42
N SER A 100 -3.89 3.47 -2.96
CA SER A 100 -5.25 3.06 -3.32
C SER A 100 -6.13 3.12 -2.07
N VAL A 101 -6.31 4.32 -1.56
CA VAL A 101 -7.11 4.63 -0.37
C VAL A 101 -8.21 5.62 -0.71
N ASN A 102 -9.32 5.57 0.02
CA ASN A 102 -10.41 6.52 -0.15
C ASN A 102 -10.22 7.73 0.76
N GLY A 103 -10.77 8.88 0.33
CA GLY A 103 -10.76 10.14 1.08
C GLY A 103 -9.87 11.20 0.47
N ILE A 104 -9.65 12.27 1.22
CA ILE A 104 -8.77 13.37 0.83
C ILE A 104 -7.37 13.05 1.34
N PHE A 105 -6.38 13.21 0.47
CA PHE A 105 -4.97 13.03 0.83
C PHE A 105 -4.45 14.22 1.64
N TRP A 106 -3.49 13.97 2.54
CA TRP A 106 -2.86 14.99 3.38
C TRP A 106 -2.15 16.09 2.59
N PHE A 107 -1.68 15.79 1.38
CA PHE A 107 -0.99 16.73 0.50
C PHE A 107 -1.93 17.52 -0.42
N TYR A 108 -3.23 17.26 -0.40
CA TYR A 108 -4.18 17.85 -1.36
C TYR A 108 -4.23 19.38 -1.27
N GLY A 109 -4.23 19.93 -0.05
CA GLY A 109 -4.20 21.37 0.17
C GLY A 109 -2.95 22.03 -0.41
N ASP A 110 -1.80 21.39 -0.28
CA ASP A 110 -0.51 21.90 -0.81
C ASP A 110 -0.53 21.95 -2.35
N ARG A 111 -1.10 20.92 -2.99
CA ARG A 111 -1.25 20.86 -4.45
C ARG A 111 -2.20 21.93 -5.00
N LEU A 112 -3.31 22.21 -4.29
CA LEU A 112 -4.22 23.30 -4.64
C LEU A 112 -3.51 24.66 -4.51
N ALA A 113 -2.82 24.90 -3.42
CA ALA A 113 -2.07 26.15 -3.22
C ALA A 113 -0.99 26.34 -4.30
N ALA A 114 -0.27 25.30 -4.68
CA ALA A 114 0.73 25.32 -5.75
C ALA A 114 0.11 25.63 -7.13
N SER A 115 -1.18 25.32 -7.34
CA SER A 115 -1.92 25.64 -8.58
C SER A 115 -2.53 27.05 -8.55
N GLY A 116 -2.28 27.85 -7.52
CA GLY A 116 -2.83 29.20 -7.35
C GLY A 116 -4.28 29.25 -6.85
N GLN A 117 -4.82 28.11 -6.41
CA GLN A 117 -6.16 28.05 -5.81
C GLN A 117 -6.10 28.24 -4.30
N THR A 118 -7.23 28.67 -3.71
CA THR A 118 -7.34 28.75 -2.24
C THR A 118 -7.17 27.37 -1.65
N GLY A 119 -6.14 27.18 -0.81
CA GLY A 119 -5.82 25.91 -0.20
C GLY A 119 -6.92 25.40 0.75
N VAL A 120 -7.13 24.11 0.76
CA VAL A 120 -7.93 23.42 1.78
C VAL A 120 -7.01 23.05 2.94
N ASP A 121 -7.41 23.33 4.16
CA ASP A 121 -6.65 22.91 5.34
C ASP A 121 -6.74 21.39 5.53
N CYS A 122 -5.65 20.70 5.22
CA CYS A 122 -5.49 19.27 5.40
C CYS A 122 -4.62 18.91 6.62
N SER A 123 -4.31 19.86 7.50
CA SER A 123 -3.42 19.65 8.67
C SER A 123 -3.89 18.54 9.59
N ARG A 124 -5.21 18.33 9.71
CA ARG A 124 -5.81 17.26 10.53
C ARG A 124 -5.57 15.86 9.97
N LEU A 125 -5.20 15.73 8.69
CA LEU A 125 -4.92 14.44 8.04
C LEU A 125 -3.48 13.97 8.29
N ASP A 126 -2.58 14.90 8.64
CA ASP A 126 -1.19 14.64 8.99
C ASP A 126 -0.72 15.63 10.08
N PRO A 127 -1.30 15.56 11.30
CA PRO A 127 -1.10 16.59 12.34
C PRO A 127 0.35 16.69 12.83
N HIS A 128 1.16 15.67 12.61
CA HIS A 128 2.56 15.62 13.01
C HIS A 128 3.54 15.65 11.83
N GLY A 129 3.05 15.83 10.60
CA GLY A 129 3.87 15.85 9.39
C GLY A 129 4.57 14.52 9.07
N LEU A 130 4.13 13.42 9.67
CA LEU A 130 4.74 12.11 9.50
C LEU A 130 4.58 11.59 8.07
N LEU A 131 3.38 11.73 7.49
CA LEU A 131 3.11 11.28 6.13
C LEU A 131 3.90 12.09 5.12
N ARG A 132 3.95 13.44 5.29
CA ARG A 132 4.79 14.32 4.46
C ARG A 132 6.26 13.95 4.53
N LYS A 133 6.78 13.69 5.73
CA LYS A 133 8.18 13.34 5.93
C LYS A 133 8.55 11.98 5.34
N THR A 134 7.62 11.02 5.36
CA THR A 134 7.86 9.66 4.87
C THR A 134 7.70 9.55 3.36
N PHE A 135 6.69 10.23 2.83
CA PHE A 135 6.34 10.22 1.41
C PHE A 135 6.60 11.63 0.86
N ASP A 136 7.83 11.88 0.46
CA ASP A 136 8.24 13.13 -0.19
C ASP A 136 7.55 13.21 -1.58
N LEU A 137 6.54 14.11 -1.70
CA LEU A 137 5.61 14.19 -2.84
C LEU A 137 5.69 15.54 -3.54
#